data_cf291e93e28cdb9822be517d74367db8
#
_entry.id   cf291e93e28cdb9822be517d74367db8
#
_cell.length_a   1.000
_cell.length_b   1.000
_cell.length_c   1.000
_cell.angle_alpha   90.00
_cell.angle_beta   90.00
_cell.angle_gamma   90.00
#
_symmetry.space_group_name_H-M   'P 1'
#
loop_
_entity.id
_entity.type
_entity.pdbx_description
1 polymer ?
#
loop_
_entity_poly.entity_id
_entity_poly.type
_entity_poly.pdbx_seq_one_letter_code
_entity_poly.pdbx_strand_id
1 'polypeptide(L)'
;MDKFIDLNADTGEASTPDWAASEAAIMDYISSANIACGGHAGDMETMVDTARRAQESGVSIGAHPSYPDRKNFGRLELTLGEDIDPKILSESLYEQIARLMDAAKGEVKYVKPHGALYNQAVKAKPLAALIGDVILRVDSSLSWLGGPSSEMTQAAQERGLSFIGEGFIDRQYSEDGHLVARALDGAVIRDQEARLAQALSLAKTKHVTSRAGQKISIEAGSLCVHGDSAGAVETARVTRDALIEAGFDIRAFA
;
A
#
# COMPACT_ATOMS: atom_id res chain seq x y z
N MET A 1 10.68 21.95 12.04
CA MET A 1 10.78 20.73 11.20
C MET A 1 9.67 20.79 10.19
N ASP A 2 10.01 20.70 8.92
CA ASP A 2 9.02 20.65 7.85
C ASP A 2 8.17 19.40 8.04
N LYS A 3 6.86 19.60 8.20
CA LYS A 3 5.91 18.50 8.32
C LYS A 3 5.66 17.96 6.93
N PHE A 4 6.08 16.75 6.63
CA PHE A 4 5.70 16.10 5.38
C PHE A 4 4.92 14.82 5.64
N ILE A 5 4.16 14.41 4.67
CA ILE A 5 3.41 13.15 4.62
C ILE A 5 3.36 12.65 3.17
N ASP A 6 3.49 11.36 2.99
CA ASP A 6 3.27 10.73 1.70
C ASP A 6 1.80 10.36 1.51
N LEU A 7 1.31 10.47 0.28
CA LEU A 7 -0.02 10.03 -0.14
C LEU A 7 0.15 8.98 -1.23
N ASN A 8 -0.24 7.73 -0.94
CA ASN A 8 -0.07 6.62 -1.86
C ASN A 8 -1.41 6.06 -2.35
N ALA A 9 -1.39 5.45 -3.54
CA ALA A 9 -2.53 4.71 -4.09
C ALA A 9 -2.09 3.44 -4.82
N ASP A 10 -2.95 2.41 -4.77
CA ASP A 10 -2.78 1.19 -5.55
C ASP A 10 -3.20 1.47 -7.01
N THR A 11 -2.39 1.04 -7.96
CA THR A 11 -2.51 1.36 -9.38
C THR A 11 -2.06 0.20 -10.28
N GLY A 12 -2.40 0.26 -11.58
CA GLY A 12 -2.12 -0.85 -12.49
C GLY A 12 -3.01 -2.06 -12.24
N GLU A 13 -4.13 -1.87 -11.56
CA GLU A 13 -5.09 -2.90 -11.17
C GLU A 13 -6.34 -2.91 -12.05
N ALA A 14 -6.52 -1.89 -12.87
CA ALA A 14 -7.75 -1.64 -13.60
C ALA A 14 -8.13 -2.78 -14.53
N SER A 15 -9.38 -3.24 -14.43
CA SER A 15 -10.00 -4.23 -15.30
C SER A 15 -11.03 -3.65 -16.29
N THR A 16 -11.29 -2.34 -16.19
CA THR A 16 -12.21 -1.60 -17.08
C THR A 16 -11.60 -0.27 -17.53
N PRO A 17 -12.00 0.27 -18.71
CA PRO A 17 -11.50 1.57 -19.17
C PRO A 17 -11.76 2.73 -18.19
N ASP A 18 -12.93 2.76 -17.55
CA ASP A 18 -13.29 3.81 -16.58
C ASP A 18 -12.40 3.76 -15.34
N TRP A 19 -12.07 2.56 -14.85
CA TRP A 19 -11.15 2.39 -13.75
C TRP A 19 -9.71 2.78 -14.16
N ALA A 20 -9.26 2.40 -15.34
CA ALA A 20 -7.96 2.82 -15.86
C ALA A 20 -7.85 4.35 -16.01
N ALA A 21 -8.92 5.02 -16.44
CA ALA A 21 -8.98 6.49 -16.47
C ALA A 21 -8.92 7.10 -15.07
N SER A 22 -9.56 6.48 -14.06
CA SER A 22 -9.49 6.90 -12.67
C SER A 22 -8.08 6.74 -12.10
N GLU A 23 -7.41 5.60 -12.35
CA GLU A 23 -6.02 5.37 -11.94
C GLU A 23 -5.04 6.36 -12.61
N ALA A 24 -5.28 6.73 -13.86
CA ALA A 24 -4.48 7.75 -14.52
C ALA A 24 -4.67 9.13 -13.88
N ALA A 25 -5.91 9.51 -13.56
CA ALA A 25 -6.23 10.81 -12.98
C ALA A 25 -5.78 10.94 -11.51
N ILE A 26 -5.68 9.85 -10.74
CA ILE A 26 -5.24 9.89 -9.35
C ILE A 26 -3.76 10.28 -9.23
N MET A 27 -2.94 10.04 -10.27
CA MET A 27 -1.51 10.37 -10.31
C MET A 27 -1.24 11.88 -10.05
N ASP A 28 -2.19 12.76 -10.38
CA ASP A 28 -2.07 14.20 -10.14
C ASP A 28 -2.11 14.57 -8.65
N TYR A 29 -2.58 13.66 -7.81
CA TYR A 29 -2.88 13.95 -6.39
C TYR A 29 -2.06 13.13 -5.40
N ILE A 30 -1.36 12.09 -5.83
CA ILE A 30 -0.54 11.22 -4.99
C ILE A 30 0.95 11.55 -5.12
N SER A 31 1.75 11.09 -4.18
CA SER A 31 3.22 11.18 -4.23
C SER A 31 3.88 9.81 -4.44
N SER A 32 3.14 8.71 -4.22
CA SER A 32 3.64 7.34 -4.41
C SER A 32 2.58 6.45 -5.03
N ALA A 33 2.96 5.63 -6.01
CA ALA A 33 2.09 4.68 -6.72
C ALA A 33 2.54 3.24 -6.44
N ASN A 34 1.63 2.42 -5.90
CA ASN A 34 1.86 1.01 -5.68
C ASN A 34 1.41 0.24 -6.92
N ILE A 35 2.33 -0.16 -7.78
CA ILE A 35 2.01 -0.73 -9.09
C ILE A 35 1.86 -2.24 -8.98
N ALA A 36 0.70 -2.76 -9.41
CA ALA A 36 0.41 -4.20 -9.46
C ALA A 36 1.44 -4.95 -10.31
N CYS A 37 1.95 -6.06 -9.78
CA CYS A 37 3.08 -6.80 -10.34
C CYS A 37 2.70 -8.12 -11.04
N GLY A 38 1.42 -8.29 -11.42
CA GLY A 38 0.94 -9.48 -12.12
C GLY A 38 0.44 -10.62 -11.23
N GLY A 39 0.59 -10.55 -9.91
CA GLY A 39 0.09 -11.58 -8.98
C GLY A 39 -1.42 -11.57 -8.85
N HIS A 40 -2.02 -10.43 -8.52
CA HIS A 40 -3.46 -10.22 -8.40
C HIS A 40 -4.05 -9.47 -9.59
N ALA A 41 -3.29 -8.54 -10.16
CA ALA A 41 -3.68 -7.68 -11.28
C ALA A 41 -2.45 -7.27 -12.09
N GLY A 42 -2.67 -6.57 -13.20
CA GLY A 42 -1.62 -6.09 -14.09
C GLY A 42 -1.00 -7.18 -14.97
N ASP A 43 -0.27 -6.76 -15.95
CA ASP A 43 0.61 -7.53 -16.82
C ASP A 43 1.79 -6.63 -17.23
N MET A 44 2.69 -7.12 -18.09
CA MET A 44 3.87 -6.35 -18.48
C MET A 44 3.52 -5.03 -19.18
N GLU A 45 2.51 -5.01 -20.03
CA GLU A 45 2.07 -3.80 -20.74
C GLU A 45 1.52 -2.76 -19.75
N THR A 46 0.66 -3.20 -18.84
CA THR A 46 0.10 -2.36 -17.77
C THR A 46 1.20 -1.81 -16.85
N MET A 47 2.17 -2.66 -16.44
CA MET A 47 3.30 -2.22 -15.62
C MET A 47 4.13 -1.12 -16.30
N VAL A 48 4.47 -1.31 -17.58
CA VAL A 48 5.24 -0.33 -18.36
C VAL A 48 4.49 0.99 -18.51
N ASP A 49 3.18 0.95 -18.85
CA ASP A 49 2.39 2.17 -19.03
C ASP A 49 2.18 2.91 -17.70
N THR A 50 1.86 2.19 -16.62
CA THR A 50 1.65 2.79 -15.31
C THR A 50 2.96 3.37 -14.74
N ALA A 51 4.09 2.66 -14.88
CA ALA A 51 5.40 3.16 -14.46
C ALA A 51 5.80 4.43 -15.24
N ARG A 52 5.57 4.45 -16.56
CA ARG A 52 5.81 5.64 -17.38
C ARG A 52 4.97 6.83 -16.91
N ARG A 53 3.68 6.64 -16.65
CA ARG A 53 2.80 7.69 -16.14
C ARG A 53 3.26 8.23 -14.78
N ALA A 54 3.64 7.34 -13.85
CA ALA A 54 4.17 7.74 -12.56
C ALA A 54 5.44 8.59 -12.71
N GLN A 55 6.37 8.19 -13.58
CA GLN A 55 7.59 8.95 -13.88
C GLN A 55 7.28 10.33 -14.47
N GLU A 56 6.36 10.40 -15.45
CA GLU A 56 5.93 11.67 -16.08
C GLU A 56 5.27 12.62 -15.07
N SER A 57 4.57 12.08 -14.06
CA SER A 57 3.92 12.87 -12.99
C SER A 57 4.84 13.14 -11.78
N GLY A 58 6.08 12.64 -11.79
CA GLY A 58 7.00 12.80 -10.66
C GLY A 58 6.57 12.02 -9.40
N VAL A 59 5.79 10.94 -9.59
CA VAL A 59 5.29 10.06 -8.53
C VAL A 59 6.29 8.92 -8.30
N SER A 60 6.62 8.64 -7.03
CA SER A 60 7.52 7.55 -6.65
C SER A 60 6.87 6.19 -6.93
N ILE A 61 7.65 5.24 -7.43
CA ILE A 61 7.17 3.92 -7.84
C ILE A 61 7.45 2.89 -6.76
N GLY A 62 6.42 2.17 -6.32
CA GLY A 62 6.50 1.01 -5.46
C GLY A 62 5.98 -0.26 -6.11
N ALA A 63 6.60 -1.38 -5.79
CA ALA A 63 6.10 -2.68 -6.21
C ALA A 63 4.97 -3.15 -5.29
N HIS A 64 3.87 -3.64 -5.90
CA HIS A 64 2.68 -4.10 -5.19
C HIS A 64 2.45 -5.61 -5.39
N PRO A 65 3.37 -6.46 -4.87
CA PRO A 65 3.27 -7.91 -5.03
C PRO A 65 2.18 -8.50 -4.14
N SER A 66 1.64 -9.64 -4.58
CA SER A 66 0.54 -10.33 -3.90
C SER A 66 0.73 -11.84 -3.90
N TYR A 67 -0.15 -12.56 -3.21
CA TYR A 67 -0.37 -13.96 -3.54
C TYR A 67 -0.70 -14.11 -5.02
N PRO A 68 -0.24 -15.19 -5.70
CA PRO A 68 -0.53 -15.45 -7.12
C PRO A 68 -1.96 -15.93 -7.32
N ASP A 69 -2.93 -15.06 -7.03
CA ASP A 69 -4.37 -15.33 -7.00
C ASP A 69 -5.16 -14.25 -7.73
N ARG A 70 -5.05 -14.23 -9.06
CA ARG A 70 -5.81 -13.28 -9.90
C ARG A 70 -7.32 -13.48 -9.81
N LYS A 71 -7.77 -14.72 -9.56
CA LYS A 71 -9.20 -15.04 -9.50
C LYS A 71 -9.92 -14.32 -8.35
N ASN A 72 -9.26 -14.22 -7.19
CA ASN A 72 -9.81 -13.56 -6.01
C ASN A 72 -9.11 -12.22 -5.74
N PHE A 73 -8.41 -11.69 -6.74
CA PHE A 73 -7.73 -10.40 -6.64
C PHE A 73 -6.72 -10.33 -5.47
N GLY A 74 -6.01 -11.45 -5.19
CA GLY A 74 -5.05 -11.53 -4.09
C GLY A 74 -5.67 -11.36 -2.69
N ARG A 75 -6.99 -11.49 -2.55
CA ARG A 75 -7.73 -11.27 -1.29
C ARG A 75 -8.06 -12.56 -0.54
N LEU A 76 -7.74 -13.72 -1.11
CA LEU A 76 -7.86 -15.00 -0.42
C LEU A 76 -6.67 -15.19 0.52
N GLU A 77 -6.96 -15.44 1.81
CA GLU A 77 -5.93 -15.81 2.78
C GLU A 77 -5.40 -17.21 2.49
N LEU A 78 -4.08 -17.36 2.50
CA LEU A 78 -3.38 -18.62 2.29
C LEU A 78 -2.51 -18.94 3.50
N THR A 79 -2.58 -20.20 3.98
CA THR A 79 -1.74 -20.67 5.07
C THR A 79 -0.38 -21.08 4.51
N LEU A 80 0.68 -20.44 5.00
CA LEU A 80 2.05 -20.75 4.59
C LEU A 80 2.43 -22.17 5.03
N GLY A 81 2.86 -23.01 4.09
CA GLY A 81 3.22 -24.40 4.30
C GLY A 81 2.06 -25.41 4.16
N GLU A 82 0.81 -24.92 4.06
CA GLU A 82 -0.37 -25.76 3.81
C GLU A 82 -0.98 -25.47 2.44
N ASP A 83 -1.44 -24.21 2.23
CA ASP A 83 -2.06 -23.79 0.97
C ASP A 83 -1.02 -23.34 -0.06
N ILE A 84 0.13 -22.84 0.40
CA ILE A 84 1.22 -22.39 -0.47
C ILE A 84 2.58 -22.75 0.14
N ASP A 85 3.43 -23.39 -0.67
CA ASP A 85 4.82 -23.68 -0.28
C ASP A 85 5.62 -22.36 -0.13
N PRO A 86 6.35 -22.18 1.00
CA PRO A 86 7.14 -20.97 1.24
C PRO A 86 8.14 -20.64 0.13
N LYS A 87 8.74 -21.64 -0.51
CA LYS A 87 9.70 -21.41 -1.61
C LYS A 87 8.97 -20.94 -2.87
N ILE A 88 7.82 -21.53 -3.18
CA ILE A 88 7.00 -21.12 -4.32
C ILE A 88 6.53 -19.67 -4.13
N LEU A 89 6.08 -19.31 -2.92
CA LEU A 89 5.69 -17.92 -2.63
C LEU A 89 6.88 -16.98 -2.76
N SER A 90 8.02 -17.32 -2.17
CA SER A 90 9.25 -16.51 -2.25
C SER A 90 9.68 -16.24 -3.70
N GLU A 91 9.72 -17.27 -4.54
CA GLU A 91 10.07 -17.09 -5.96
C GLU A 91 9.01 -16.26 -6.70
N SER A 92 7.73 -16.50 -6.44
CA SER A 92 6.65 -15.72 -7.05
C SER A 92 6.75 -14.22 -6.70
N LEU A 93 6.99 -13.90 -5.42
CA LEU A 93 7.14 -12.50 -4.99
C LEU A 93 8.40 -11.85 -5.60
N TYR A 94 9.51 -12.59 -5.65
CA TYR A 94 10.73 -12.13 -6.30
C TYR A 94 10.48 -11.80 -7.77
N GLU A 95 9.88 -12.72 -8.53
CA GLU A 95 9.58 -12.52 -9.95
C GLU A 95 8.63 -11.34 -10.17
N GLN A 96 7.62 -11.16 -9.31
CA GLN A 96 6.68 -10.04 -9.40
C GLN A 96 7.42 -8.71 -9.26
N ILE A 97 8.27 -8.56 -8.24
CA ILE A 97 9.02 -7.33 -8.00
C ILE A 97 10.04 -7.11 -9.12
N ALA A 98 10.78 -8.15 -9.53
CA ALA A 98 11.78 -8.07 -10.59
C ALA A 98 11.17 -7.62 -11.93
N ARG A 99 9.99 -8.13 -12.29
CA ARG A 99 9.27 -7.71 -13.50
C ARG A 99 8.91 -6.23 -13.49
N LEU A 100 8.49 -5.70 -12.35
CA LEU A 100 8.23 -4.26 -12.24
C LEU A 100 9.53 -3.45 -12.28
N MET A 101 10.62 -3.95 -11.67
CA MET A 101 11.94 -3.32 -11.78
C MET A 101 12.37 -3.16 -13.25
N ASP A 102 12.15 -4.21 -14.05
CA ASP A 102 12.42 -4.17 -15.50
C ASP A 102 11.51 -3.18 -16.22
N ALA A 103 10.20 -3.24 -15.97
CA ALA A 103 9.20 -2.35 -16.57
C ALA A 103 9.45 -0.87 -16.24
N ALA A 104 9.85 -0.57 -15.01
CA ALA A 104 10.16 0.77 -14.51
C ALA A 104 11.63 1.19 -14.75
N LYS A 105 12.44 0.37 -15.45
CA LYS A 105 13.87 0.65 -15.74
C LYS A 105 14.70 0.91 -14.49
N GLY A 106 14.44 0.18 -13.41
CA GLY A 106 15.13 0.30 -12.12
C GLY A 106 14.64 1.44 -11.21
N GLU A 107 13.59 2.16 -11.57
CA GLU A 107 13.09 3.29 -10.77
C GLU A 107 12.11 2.91 -9.64
N VAL A 108 12.03 1.62 -9.28
CA VAL A 108 11.26 1.17 -8.11
C VAL A 108 12.00 1.56 -6.83
N LYS A 109 11.30 2.18 -5.87
CA LYS A 109 11.88 2.71 -4.64
C LYS A 109 11.46 1.94 -3.39
N TYR A 110 10.32 1.25 -3.44
CA TYR A 110 9.79 0.53 -2.27
C TYR A 110 8.90 -0.65 -2.67
N VAL A 111 8.57 -1.47 -1.68
CA VAL A 111 7.66 -2.60 -1.80
C VAL A 111 6.51 -2.43 -0.80
N LYS A 112 5.29 -2.60 -1.26
CA LYS A 112 4.07 -2.67 -0.46
C LYS A 112 3.30 -3.94 -0.83
N PRO A 113 3.19 -4.96 0.03
CA PRO A 113 2.38 -6.14 -0.27
C PRO A 113 0.91 -5.79 -0.47
N HIS A 114 0.22 -6.53 -1.33
CA HIS A 114 -1.21 -6.36 -1.60
C HIS A 114 -2.09 -7.29 -0.78
N GLY A 115 -3.28 -6.82 -0.43
CA GLY A 115 -4.44 -7.63 -0.05
C GLY A 115 -4.22 -8.58 1.13
N ALA A 116 -4.51 -9.87 0.95
CA ALA A 116 -4.38 -10.87 2.00
C ALA A 116 -2.92 -11.05 2.43
N LEU A 117 -1.96 -10.96 1.51
CA LEU A 117 -0.53 -11.02 1.83
C LEU A 117 -0.13 -9.95 2.84
N TYR A 118 -0.57 -8.70 2.65
CA TYR A 118 -0.34 -7.60 3.58
C TYR A 118 -0.98 -7.88 4.94
N ASN A 119 -2.29 -8.19 4.97
CA ASN A 119 -3.06 -8.35 6.20
C ASN A 119 -2.57 -9.53 7.06
N GLN A 120 -2.11 -10.61 6.43
CA GLN A 120 -1.51 -11.74 7.14
C GLN A 120 -0.08 -11.42 7.61
N ALA A 121 0.75 -10.76 6.78
CA ALA A 121 2.13 -10.42 7.15
C ALA A 121 2.21 -9.45 8.37
N VAL A 122 1.20 -8.61 8.57
CA VAL A 122 1.06 -7.76 9.77
C VAL A 122 1.07 -8.59 11.06
N LYS A 123 0.55 -9.83 11.04
CA LYS A 123 0.34 -10.70 12.21
C LYS A 123 1.23 -11.94 12.23
N ALA A 124 1.78 -12.35 11.10
CA ALA A 124 2.47 -13.62 10.92
C ALA A 124 3.97 -13.45 10.72
N LYS A 125 4.76 -13.61 11.80
CA LYS A 125 6.22 -13.49 11.77
C LYS A 125 6.89 -14.29 10.65
N PRO A 126 6.55 -15.58 10.37
CA PRO A 126 7.18 -16.34 9.28
C PRO A 126 6.92 -15.72 7.90
N LEU A 127 5.71 -15.18 7.67
CA LEU A 127 5.35 -14.54 6.42
C LEU A 127 6.03 -13.19 6.25
N ALA A 128 6.06 -12.37 7.30
CA ALA A 128 6.78 -11.10 7.30
C ALA A 128 8.29 -11.33 7.05
N ALA A 129 8.87 -12.34 7.69
CA ALA A 129 10.26 -12.73 7.47
C ALA A 129 10.54 -13.09 6.01
N LEU A 130 9.68 -13.94 5.40
CA LEU A 130 9.80 -14.32 4.00
C LEU A 130 9.75 -13.11 3.06
N ILE A 131 8.81 -12.18 3.28
CA ILE A 131 8.71 -10.96 2.46
C ILE A 131 9.96 -10.10 2.59
N GLY A 132 10.45 -9.89 3.83
CA GLY A 132 11.67 -9.13 4.06
C GLY A 132 12.90 -9.76 3.38
N ASP A 133 13.03 -11.10 3.40
CA ASP A 133 14.11 -11.81 2.70
C ASP A 133 14.01 -11.64 1.18
N VAL A 134 12.80 -11.64 0.63
CA VAL A 134 12.57 -11.37 -0.79
C VAL A 134 12.98 -9.94 -1.16
N ILE A 135 12.61 -8.95 -0.36
CA ILE A 135 12.99 -7.54 -0.61
C ILE A 135 14.51 -7.41 -0.65
N LEU A 136 15.22 -7.96 0.36
CA LEU A 136 16.69 -7.95 0.39
C LEU A 136 17.31 -8.64 -0.81
N ARG A 137 16.73 -9.75 -1.23
CA ARG A 137 17.23 -10.52 -2.40
C ARG A 137 17.08 -9.75 -3.71
N VAL A 138 16.02 -8.94 -3.85
CA VAL A 138 15.79 -8.10 -5.04
C VAL A 138 16.75 -6.91 -5.01
N ASP A 139 16.65 -6.06 -3.98
CA ASP A 139 17.52 -4.91 -3.79
C ASP A 139 17.40 -4.42 -2.34
N SER A 140 18.51 -4.41 -1.60
CA SER A 140 18.58 -3.97 -0.20
C SER A 140 18.32 -2.47 -0.01
N SER A 141 18.33 -1.68 -1.07
CA SER A 141 18.03 -0.24 -1.04
C SER A 141 16.52 0.06 -1.05
N LEU A 142 15.68 -0.93 -1.37
CA LEU A 142 14.23 -0.76 -1.36
C LEU A 142 13.70 -0.54 0.05
N SER A 143 12.83 0.45 0.20
CA SER A 143 12.07 0.65 1.43
C SER A 143 10.88 -0.33 1.49
N TRP A 144 10.41 -0.66 2.69
CA TRP A 144 9.21 -1.47 2.89
C TRP A 144 8.08 -0.60 3.46
N LEU A 145 6.99 -0.44 2.72
CA LEU A 145 5.76 0.22 3.16
C LEU A 145 4.80 -0.83 3.71
N GLY A 146 4.34 -0.66 4.96
CA GLY A 146 3.51 -1.66 5.61
C GLY A 146 2.86 -1.21 6.90
N GLY A 147 2.14 -2.12 7.57
CA GLY A 147 1.47 -1.84 8.83
C GLY A 147 2.47 -1.48 9.95
N PRO A 148 2.34 -0.32 10.58
CA PRO A 148 3.21 0.05 11.69
C PRO A 148 2.95 -0.84 12.92
N SER A 149 3.96 -0.95 13.80
CA SER A 149 3.88 -1.71 15.06
C SER A 149 3.47 -3.18 14.87
N SER A 150 3.95 -3.82 13.81
CA SER A 150 3.56 -5.17 13.37
C SER A 150 4.75 -6.10 13.18
N GLU A 151 4.48 -7.36 12.84
CA GLU A 151 5.53 -8.32 12.46
C GLU A 151 6.32 -7.86 11.22
N MET A 152 5.70 -7.07 10.32
CA MET A 152 6.41 -6.46 9.19
C MET A 152 7.46 -5.46 9.68
N THR A 153 7.13 -4.62 10.66
CA THR A 153 8.06 -3.66 11.27
C THR A 153 9.25 -4.39 11.91
N GLN A 154 8.97 -5.47 12.66
CA GLN A 154 10.01 -6.26 13.31
C GLN A 154 10.91 -6.96 12.28
N ALA A 155 10.29 -7.59 11.26
CA ALA A 155 11.03 -8.26 10.21
C ALA A 155 11.93 -7.32 9.40
N ALA A 156 11.48 -6.08 9.16
CA ALA A 156 12.28 -5.05 8.50
C ALA A 156 13.47 -4.63 9.37
N GLN A 157 13.26 -4.40 10.67
CA GLN A 157 14.31 -4.05 11.63
C GLN A 157 15.37 -5.16 11.74
N GLU A 158 14.95 -6.43 11.87
CA GLU A 158 15.86 -7.59 11.95
C GLU A 158 16.75 -7.70 10.69
N ARG A 159 16.34 -7.15 9.56
CA ARG A 159 17.02 -7.20 8.25
C ARG A 159 17.72 -5.90 7.85
N GLY A 160 17.59 -4.86 8.65
CA GLY A 160 18.17 -3.54 8.33
C GLY A 160 17.49 -2.85 7.15
N LEU A 161 16.25 -3.23 6.81
CA LEU A 161 15.46 -2.57 5.77
C LEU A 161 14.86 -1.26 6.28
N SER A 162 14.83 -0.24 5.43
CA SER A 162 14.04 0.97 5.69
C SER A 162 12.56 0.61 5.71
N PHE A 163 11.84 0.99 6.78
CA PHE A 163 10.42 0.70 6.95
C PHE A 163 9.61 1.97 7.17
N ILE A 164 8.52 2.10 6.44
CA ILE A 164 7.57 3.21 6.57
C ILE A 164 6.21 2.65 6.98
N GLY A 165 5.66 3.18 8.07
CA GLY A 165 4.31 2.83 8.51
C GLY A 165 3.26 3.43 7.59
N GLU A 166 2.26 2.64 7.24
CA GLU A 166 1.13 3.03 6.41
C GLU A 166 -0.13 3.24 7.24
N GLY A 167 -0.87 4.31 6.94
CA GLY A 167 -2.19 4.57 7.48
C GLY A 167 -3.24 4.58 6.37
N PHE A 168 -4.39 3.96 6.61
CA PHE A 168 -5.49 3.89 5.63
C PHE A 168 -6.56 4.90 5.98
N ILE A 169 -6.86 5.82 5.06
CA ILE A 169 -7.85 6.88 5.32
C ILE A 169 -9.29 6.39 5.20
N ASP A 170 -9.52 5.31 4.48
CA ASP A 170 -10.83 4.77 4.12
C ASP A 170 -11.14 3.40 4.75
N ARG A 171 -10.32 2.96 5.71
CA ARG A 171 -10.48 1.67 6.40
C ARG A 171 -10.70 1.86 7.89
N GLN A 172 -11.57 1.02 8.46
CA GLN A 172 -11.74 0.92 9.91
C GLN A 172 -10.61 0.07 10.53
N TYR A 173 -10.22 0.44 11.74
CA TYR A 173 -9.24 -0.26 12.56
C TYR A 173 -9.90 -0.97 13.74
N SER A 174 -9.40 -2.14 14.09
CA SER A 174 -9.69 -2.84 15.34
C SER A 174 -8.85 -2.28 16.50
N GLU A 175 -9.14 -2.73 17.72
CA GLU A 175 -8.53 -2.22 18.95
C GLU A 175 -7.03 -2.56 19.05
N ASP A 176 -6.59 -3.59 18.33
CA ASP A 176 -5.19 -4.02 18.21
C ASP A 176 -4.39 -3.22 17.15
N GLY A 177 -5.00 -2.22 16.51
CA GLY A 177 -4.36 -1.38 15.50
C GLY A 177 -4.31 -1.99 14.09
N HIS A 178 -4.96 -3.12 13.87
CA HIS A 178 -5.04 -3.76 12.56
C HIS A 178 -6.31 -3.35 11.79
N LEU A 179 -6.29 -3.53 10.48
CA LEU A 179 -7.47 -3.27 9.66
C LEU A 179 -8.58 -4.30 9.96
N VAL A 180 -9.81 -3.81 10.10
CA VAL A 180 -10.99 -4.67 10.15
C VAL A 180 -11.12 -5.43 8.83
N ALA A 181 -11.42 -6.73 8.89
CA ALA A 181 -11.56 -7.56 7.69
C ALA A 181 -12.56 -6.94 6.68
N ARG A 182 -12.15 -6.76 5.42
CA ARG A 182 -12.90 -5.99 4.41
C ARG A 182 -14.33 -6.51 4.16
N ALA A 183 -14.55 -7.82 4.41
CA ALA A 183 -15.86 -8.45 4.27
C ALA A 183 -16.86 -8.08 5.38
N LEU A 184 -16.40 -7.52 6.50
CA LEU A 184 -17.27 -7.10 7.59
C LEU A 184 -17.95 -5.78 7.26
N ASP A 185 -19.23 -5.67 7.65
CA ASP A 185 -19.98 -4.44 7.47
C ASP A 185 -19.30 -3.26 8.20
N GLY A 186 -19.25 -2.11 7.51
CA GLY A 186 -18.57 -0.91 8.02
C GLY A 186 -17.03 -0.96 8.02
N ALA A 187 -16.38 -2.03 7.52
CA ALA A 187 -14.92 -2.10 7.43
C ALA A 187 -14.30 -1.04 6.49
N VAL A 188 -15.07 -0.57 5.52
CA VAL A 188 -14.70 0.49 4.58
C VAL A 188 -15.48 1.74 4.92
N ILE A 189 -14.78 2.83 5.17
CA ILE A 189 -15.37 4.16 5.40
C ILE A 189 -15.78 4.73 4.04
N ARG A 190 -17.08 4.92 3.83
CA ARG A 190 -17.63 5.43 2.55
C ARG A 190 -17.87 6.93 2.58
N ASP A 191 -18.10 7.47 3.76
CA ASP A 191 -18.35 8.88 3.96
C ASP A 191 -17.08 9.72 3.74
N GLN A 192 -17.17 10.73 2.89
CA GLN A 192 -16.03 11.55 2.47
C GLN A 192 -15.48 12.41 3.63
N GLU A 193 -16.36 12.94 4.48
CA GLU A 193 -15.93 13.76 5.62
C GLU A 193 -15.23 12.91 6.67
N ALA A 194 -15.71 11.69 6.90
CA ALA A 194 -15.05 10.73 7.80
C ALA A 194 -13.67 10.29 7.29
N ARG A 195 -13.52 10.05 5.98
CA ARG A 195 -12.20 9.77 5.35
C ARG A 195 -11.24 10.93 5.59
N LEU A 196 -11.69 12.15 5.34
CA LEU A 196 -10.89 13.35 5.51
C LEU A 196 -10.50 13.58 6.98
N ALA A 197 -11.44 13.42 7.91
CA ALA A 197 -11.17 13.50 9.33
C ALA A 197 -10.13 12.47 9.79
N GLN A 198 -10.21 11.23 9.30
CA GLN A 198 -9.23 10.18 9.60
C GLN A 198 -7.86 10.50 9.01
N ALA A 199 -7.77 10.99 7.76
CA ALA A 199 -6.52 11.41 7.13
C ALA A 199 -5.81 12.50 7.94
N LEU A 200 -6.55 13.55 8.34
CA LEU A 200 -6.02 14.64 9.15
C LEU A 200 -5.60 14.17 10.55
N SER A 201 -6.34 13.25 11.15
CA SER A 201 -6.00 12.66 12.45
C SER A 201 -4.71 11.84 12.36
N LEU A 202 -4.58 10.97 11.37
CA LEU A 202 -3.36 10.21 11.09
C LEU A 202 -2.16 11.12 10.87
N ALA A 203 -2.28 12.13 10.04
CA ALA A 203 -1.19 13.05 9.74
C ALA A 203 -0.77 13.90 10.96
N LYS A 204 -1.73 14.51 11.66
CA LYS A 204 -1.47 15.47 12.74
C LYS A 204 -1.14 14.82 14.07
N THR A 205 -1.83 13.73 14.41
CA THR A 205 -1.80 13.17 15.79
C THR A 205 -1.35 11.73 15.84
N LYS A 206 -1.16 11.07 14.67
CA LYS A 206 -0.82 9.64 14.59
C LYS A 206 -1.85 8.74 15.28
N HIS A 207 -3.13 9.11 15.25
CA HIS A 207 -4.18 8.33 15.89
C HIS A 207 -5.38 8.14 14.96
N VAL A 208 -6.10 7.05 15.19
CA VAL A 208 -7.42 6.78 14.64
C VAL A 208 -8.39 6.40 15.75
N THR A 209 -9.69 6.46 15.46
CA THR A 209 -10.72 5.88 16.32
C THR A 209 -11.02 4.47 15.85
N SER A 210 -10.84 3.48 16.69
CA SER A 210 -11.14 2.07 16.37
C SER A 210 -12.65 1.85 16.21
N ARG A 211 -13.01 0.68 15.70
CA ARG A 211 -14.41 0.27 15.55
C ARG A 211 -15.19 0.30 16.88
N ALA A 212 -14.54 0.01 18.00
CA ALA A 212 -15.14 0.10 19.35
C ALA A 212 -15.08 1.51 19.96
N GLY A 213 -14.64 2.53 19.21
CA GLY A 213 -14.56 3.91 19.69
C GLY A 213 -13.31 4.24 20.51
N GLN A 214 -12.33 3.36 20.57
CA GLN A 214 -11.07 3.60 21.28
C GLN A 214 -10.10 4.39 20.39
N LYS A 215 -9.34 5.29 21.02
CA LYS A 215 -8.26 6.01 20.37
C LYS A 215 -7.00 5.13 20.35
N ILE A 216 -6.51 4.81 19.15
CA ILE A 216 -5.31 3.97 18.96
C ILE A 216 -4.24 4.74 18.18
N SER A 217 -2.96 4.46 18.47
CA SER A 217 -1.82 5.06 17.75
C SER A 217 -1.51 4.28 16.48
N ILE A 218 -1.33 5.00 15.37
CA ILE A 218 -0.90 4.47 14.06
C ILE A 218 0.23 5.37 13.55
N GLU A 219 1.46 4.93 13.69
CA GLU A 219 2.66 5.68 13.29
C GLU A 219 2.83 5.66 11.76
N ALA A 220 1.97 6.42 11.07
CA ALA A 220 1.94 6.48 9.63
C ALA A 220 2.87 7.57 9.08
N GLY A 221 3.77 7.19 8.17
CA GLY A 221 4.55 8.10 7.32
C GLY A 221 3.94 8.28 5.93
N SER A 222 3.07 7.36 5.52
CA SER A 222 2.33 7.37 4.26
C SER A 222 0.85 7.10 4.50
N LEU A 223 -0.03 7.75 3.75
CA LEU A 223 -1.48 7.58 3.80
C LEU A 223 -1.98 6.95 2.50
N CYS A 224 -2.69 5.82 2.62
CA CYS A 224 -3.25 5.11 1.49
C CYS A 224 -4.64 5.60 1.13
N VAL A 225 -4.85 5.86 -0.17
CA VAL A 225 -6.14 6.11 -0.82
C VAL A 225 -6.38 4.97 -1.81
N HIS A 226 -7.45 4.19 -1.63
CA HIS A 226 -7.76 3.12 -2.59
C HIS A 226 -8.32 3.69 -3.90
N GLY A 227 -7.70 3.30 -5.03
CA GLY A 227 -8.10 3.71 -6.37
C GLY A 227 -9.34 3.00 -6.91
N ASP A 228 -9.73 1.84 -6.32
CA ASP A 228 -10.84 0.98 -6.75
C ASP A 228 -12.22 1.47 -6.29
N SER A 229 -12.30 2.55 -5.53
CA SER A 229 -13.55 3.07 -4.99
C SER A 229 -14.15 4.18 -5.86
N ALA A 230 -15.50 4.21 -5.96
CA ALA A 230 -16.18 5.33 -6.58
C ALA A 230 -15.76 6.65 -5.89
N GLY A 231 -15.33 7.63 -6.68
CA GLY A 231 -14.84 8.91 -6.16
C GLY A 231 -13.41 8.89 -5.62
N ALA A 232 -12.59 7.89 -5.96
CA ALA A 232 -11.19 7.78 -5.52
C ALA A 232 -10.35 9.03 -5.87
N VAL A 233 -10.49 9.54 -7.09
CA VAL A 233 -9.79 10.76 -7.57
C VAL A 233 -10.17 11.96 -6.71
N GLU A 234 -11.47 12.17 -6.48
CA GLU A 234 -11.96 13.27 -5.63
C GLU A 234 -11.50 13.10 -4.18
N THR A 235 -11.51 11.86 -3.65
CA THR A 235 -10.97 11.57 -2.31
C THR A 235 -9.48 11.94 -2.22
N ALA A 236 -8.68 11.55 -3.20
CA ALA A 236 -7.25 11.90 -3.23
C ALA A 236 -7.05 13.42 -3.30
N ARG A 237 -7.79 14.10 -4.18
CA ARG A 237 -7.74 15.55 -4.34
C ARG A 237 -8.05 16.29 -3.04
N VAL A 238 -9.22 16.05 -2.45
CA VAL A 238 -9.63 16.77 -1.22
C VAL A 238 -8.75 16.42 -0.03
N THR A 239 -8.23 15.17 0.04
CA THR A 239 -7.29 14.77 1.09
C THR A 239 -5.97 15.53 0.94
N ARG A 240 -5.42 15.61 -0.27
CA ARG A 240 -4.21 16.38 -0.58
C ARG A 240 -4.39 17.84 -0.20
N ASP A 241 -5.47 18.48 -0.67
CA ASP A 241 -5.75 19.90 -0.41
C ASP A 241 -5.82 20.19 1.09
N ALA A 242 -6.55 19.37 1.85
CA ALA A 242 -6.69 19.54 3.30
C ALA A 242 -5.39 19.28 4.08
N LEU A 243 -4.55 18.36 3.64
CA LEU A 243 -3.23 18.14 4.24
C LEU A 243 -2.32 19.34 3.99
N ILE A 244 -2.33 19.93 2.77
CA ILE A 244 -1.59 21.16 2.45
C ILE A 244 -2.08 22.34 3.30
N GLU A 245 -3.40 22.54 3.42
CA GLU A 245 -3.99 23.55 4.31
C GLU A 245 -3.60 23.35 5.77
N ALA A 246 -3.41 22.10 6.18
CA ALA A 246 -2.95 21.75 7.54
C ALA A 246 -1.43 21.93 7.73
N GLY A 247 -0.70 22.41 6.70
CA GLY A 247 0.72 22.74 6.73
C GLY A 247 1.63 21.55 6.49
N PHE A 248 1.15 20.49 5.80
CA PHE A 248 2.00 19.38 5.37
C PHE A 248 2.51 19.60 3.95
N ASP A 249 3.76 19.26 3.73
CA ASP A 249 4.33 19.06 2.39
C ASP A 249 4.00 17.64 1.93
N ILE A 250 3.37 17.50 0.76
CA ILE A 250 2.99 16.21 0.19
C ILE A 250 4.10 15.74 -0.73
N ARG A 251 4.88 14.77 -0.26
CA ARG A 251 6.01 14.22 -1.01
C ARG A 251 6.25 12.76 -0.66
N ALA A 252 6.85 12.02 -1.59
CA ALA A 252 7.25 10.64 -1.39
C ALA A 252 8.23 10.50 -0.22
N PHE A 253 8.19 9.35 0.44
CA PHE A 253 9.10 8.98 1.53
C PHE A 253 10.39 8.32 1.02
N ALA A 254 10.40 7.86 -0.26
CA ALA A 254 11.49 7.14 -0.90
C ALA A 254 11.71 7.58 -2.35
#